data_02456ce218f9ebd5206715a25d62fd32
#
_entry.id   02456ce218f9ebd5206715a25d62fd32
#
_cell.length_a   1.000
_cell.length_b   1.000
_cell.length_c   1.000
_cell.angle_alpha   90.00
_cell.angle_beta   90.00
_cell.angle_gamma   90.00
#
_symmetry.space_group_name_H-M   'P 1'
#
loop_
_entity.id
_entity.type
_entity.pdbx_description
1 polymer ?
#
loop_
_entity_poly.entity_id
_entity_poly.type
_entity_poly.pdbx_seq_one_letter_code
_entity_poly.pdbx_strand_id
1 'polypeptide(L)'
;SEMCIRDRGCLYGDMLQRVSLSTRAHERNAGDTDDRLAHWMNRVKFSAARGDSSLFKSHMRSIVRDFSAIRQAHAPLPRVGIVGEILLKYHPDANNQVIRHIMEEGGEPVLTDLMDFFLYCLLDPVYLWRHMGGKAFPAFSNWLLIKRIESLRDAMRRALEGSRFLPVSRIADLARSVRGI
;
A
#
# COMPACT_ATOMS: atom_id res chain seq x y z
N SER A 1 13.01 13.75 -11.52
CA SER A 1 11.80 14.07 -12.27
C SER A 1 10.58 13.96 -11.35
N GLU A 2 9.62 14.86 -11.48
CA GLU A 2 8.42 14.96 -10.63
C GLU A 2 7.62 13.64 -10.53
N MET A 3 7.57 12.86 -11.61
CA MET A 3 6.91 11.56 -11.63
C MET A 3 7.50 10.59 -10.59
N CYS A 4 8.81 10.62 -10.40
CA CYS A 4 9.49 9.77 -9.42
C CYS A 4 9.19 10.16 -7.97
N ILE A 5 8.88 11.43 -7.71
CA ILE A 5 8.50 11.96 -6.39
C ILE A 5 7.08 11.51 -6.05
N ARG A 6 6.14 11.61 -7.00
CA ARG A 6 4.75 11.17 -6.83
C ARG A 6 4.67 9.67 -6.58
N ASP A 7 5.36 8.84 -7.39
CA ASP A 7 5.36 7.38 -7.25
C ASP A 7 5.82 6.97 -5.84
N ARG A 8 6.90 7.57 -5.34
CA ARG A 8 7.40 7.29 -3.99
C ARG A 8 6.47 7.82 -2.91
N GLY A 9 5.86 8.99 -3.10
CA GLY A 9 4.86 9.53 -2.19
C GLY A 9 3.69 8.58 -1.99
N CYS A 10 3.15 8.03 -3.07
CA CYS A 10 2.10 7.02 -3.02
C CYS A 10 2.56 5.74 -2.29
N LEU A 11 3.76 5.24 -2.60
CA LEU A 11 4.29 4.05 -1.94
C LEU A 11 4.58 4.25 -0.45
N TYR A 12 4.99 5.44 -0.03
CA TYR A 12 5.07 5.78 1.39
C TYR A 12 3.69 5.79 2.05
N GLY A 13 2.69 6.37 1.38
CA GLY A 13 1.30 6.37 1.83
C GLY A 13 0.77 4.95 2.02
N ASP A 14 0.92 4.09 1.01
CA ASP A 14 0.49 2.71 1.04
C ASP A 14 1.18 1.91 2.16
N MET A 15 2.52 2.07 2.32
CA MET A 15 3.26 1.42 3.40
C MET A 15 2.75 1.88 4.78
N LEU A 16 2.66 3.19 5.01
CA LEU A 16 2.22 3.74 6.29
C LEU A 16 0.78 3.34 6.61
N GLN A 17 -0.13 3.39 5.64
CA GLN A 17 -1.50 2.92 5.78
C GLN A 17 -1.56 1.46 6.20
N ARG A 18 -0.87 0.58 5.47
CA ARG A 18 -0.83 -0.87 5.71
C ARG A 18 -0.36 -1.20 7.12
N VAL A 19 0.79 -0.66 7.54
CA VAL A 19 1.34 -0.96 8.86
C VAL A 19 0.55 -0.29 9.99
N SER A 20 0.03 0.92 9.78
CA SER A 20 -0.75 1.62 10.81
C SER A 20 -2.10 0.99 11.06
N LEU A 21 -2.85 0.57 10.03
CA LEU A 21 -4.14 -0.10 10.20
C LEU A 21 -3.99 -1.40 10.99
N SER A 22 -3.03 -2.24 10.60
CA SER A 22 -2.76 -3.48 11.31
C SER A 22 -2.28 -3.22 12.74
N THR A 23 -1.39 -2.25 12.96
CA THR A 23 -0.87 -1.96 14.30
C THR A 23 -1.94 -1.38 15.22
N ARG A 24 -2.76 -0.44 14.73
CA ARG A 24 -3.82 0.21 15.51
C ARG A 24 -4.87 -0.79 16.00
N ALA A 25 -5.21 -1.80 15.20
CA ALA A 25 -6.14 -2.85 15.64
C ALA A 25 -5.59 -3.69 16.79
N HIS A 26 -4.27 -3.75 16.96
CA HIS A 26 -3.60 -4.61 17.95
C HIS A 26 -2.86 -3.84 19.06
N GLU A 27 -2.77 -2.49 19.00
CA GLU A 27 -1.98 -1.73 19.95
C GLU A 27 -2.49 -1.89 21.40
N ARG A 28 -1.56 -2.01 22.34
CA ARG A 28 -1.89 -2.11 23.76
C ARG A 28 -2.27 -0.76 24.38
N ASN A 29 -1.56 0.28 23.97
CA ASN A 29 -1.83 1.65 24.44
C ASN A 29 -2.40 2.43 23.28
N ALA A 30 -3.61 2.91 23.42
CA ALA A 30 -4.26 3.73 22.39
C ALA A 30 -3.43 4.98 22.10
N GLY A 31 -3.14 5.21 20.81
CA GLY A 31 -2.38 6.37 20.36
C GLY A 31 -0.91 6.09 20.01
N ASP A 32 -0.31 4.98 20.45
CA ASP A 32 1.08 4.63 20.12
C ASP A 32 1.29 4.59 18.58
N THR A 33 0.29 4.09 17.86
CA THR A 33 0.30 4.02 16.39
C THR A 33 0.19 5.41 15.77
N ASP A 34 -0.67 6.28 16.30
CA ASP A 34 -0.88 7.62 15.75
C ASP A 34 0.35 8.51 15.93
N ASP A 35 1.01 8.45 17.07
CA ASP A 35 2.28 9.15 17.32
C ASP A 35 3.36 8.69 16.34
N ARG A 36 3.46 7.37 16.14
CA ARG A 36 4.42 6.80 15.19
C ARG A 36 4.11 7.20 13.76
N LEU A 37 2.83 7.21 13.40
CA LEU A 37 2.37 7.62 12.07
C LEU A 37 2.69 9.10 11.82
N ALA A 38 2.40 9.98 12.77
CA ALA A 38 2.71 11.41 12.67
C ALA A 38 4.21 11.65 12.52
N HIS A 39 5.05 10.95 13.29
CA HIS A 39 6.51 11.01 13.14
C HIS A 39 6.96 10.66 11.72
N TRP A 40 6.50 9.52 11.19
CA TRP A 40 6.89 9.07 9.85
C TRP A 40 6.31 9.95 8.74
N MET A 41 5.08 10.43 8.87
CA MET A 41 4.47 11.36 7.90
C MET A 41 5.31 12.64 7.75
N ASN A 42 5.80 13.20 8.84
CA ASN A 42 6.68 14.37 8.80
C ASN A 42 8.02 14.03 8.12
N ARG A 43 8.62 12.89 8.48
CA ARG A 43 9.91 12.46 7.92
C ARG A 43 9.85 12.18 6.42
N VAL A 44 8.80 11.52 5.95
CA VAL A 44 8.64 11.20 4.51
C VAL A 44 8.29 12.42 3.67
N LYS A 45 7.55 13.42 4.22
CA LYS A 45 7.32 14.69 3.54
C LYS A 45 8.64 15.39 3.20
N PHE A 46 9.59 15.45 4.14
CA PHE A 46 10.91 16.04 3.91
C PHE A 46 11.71 15.26 2.86
N SER A 47 11.73 13.95 2.94
CA SER A 47 12.43 13.09 1.97
C SER A 47 11.84 13.23 0.56
N ALA A 48 10.52 13.23 0.43
CA ALA A 48 9.84 13.42 -0.84
C ALA A 48 10.12 14.79 -1.45
N ALA A 49 10.04 15.86 -0.65
CA ALA A 49 10.30 17.23 -1.11
C ALA A 49 11.73 17.43 -1.65
N ARG A 50 12.71 16.73 -1.07
CA ARG A 50 14.12 16.77 -1.55
C ARG A 50 14.41 15.84 -2.73
N GLY A 51 13.45 15.01 -3.14
CA GLY A 51 13.65 14.03 -4.22
C GLY A 51 14.71 12.97 -3.90
N ASP A 52 15.09 12.81 -2.63
CA ASP A 52 16.14 11.89 -2.22
C ASP A 52 15.66 10.45 -2.32
N SER A 53 16.24 9.75 -3.31
CA SER A 53 15.93 8.34 -3.57
C SER A 53 16.76 7.37 -2.74
N SER A 54 17.88 7.82 -2.19
CA SER A 54 18.82 6.95 -1.48
C SER A 54 18.21 6.42 -0.18
N LEU A 55 17.42 7.24 0.50
CA LEU A 55 16.78 6.92 1.76
C LEU A 55 15.52 6.05 1.63
N PHE A 56 14.94 5.94 0.43
CA PHE A 56 13.66 5.24 0.24
C PHE A 56 13.68 3.80 0.78
N LYS A 57 14.67 3.01 0.38
CA LYS A 57 14.79 1.61 0.81
C LYS A 57 15.03 1.46 2.32
N SER A 58 15.82 2.38 2.91
CA SER A 58 16.08 2.37 4.35
C SER A 58 14.83 2.78 5.13
N HIS A 59 14.09 3.78 4.66
CA HIS A 59 12.83 4.20 5.26
C HIS A 59 11.82 3.08 5.28
N MET A 60 11.62 2.34 4.16
CA MET A 60 10.69 1.19 4.12
C MET A 60 10.98 0.18 5.23
N ARG A 61 12.25 -0.20 5.40
CA ARG A 61 12.67 -1.12 6.47
C ARG A 61 12.47 -0.53 7.87
N SER A 62 12.81 0.75 8.05
CA SER A 62 12.66 1.42 9.34
C SER A 62 11.20 1.59 9.74
N ILE A 63 10.30 1.91 8.80
CA ILE A 63 8.86 1.96 9.04
C ILE A 63 8.37 0.61 9.59
N VAL A 64 8.65 -0.48 8.89
CA VAL A 64 8.22 -1.82 9.32
C VAL A 64 8.77 -2.17 10.69
N ARG A 65 10.06 -1.92 10.95
CA ARG A 65 10.69 -2.16 12.25
C ARG A 65 10.01 -1.35 13.37
N ASP A 66 9.80 -0.06 13.15
CA ASP A 66 9.30 0.85 14.17
C ASP A 66 7.82 0.56 14.52
N PHE A 67 7.00 0.19 13.53
CA PHE A 67 5.63 -0.26 13.80
C PHE A 67 5.58 -1.67 14.39
N SER A 68 6.51 -2.55 14.03
CA SER A 68 6.61 -3.88 14.65
C SER A 68 7.02 -3.83 16.13
N ALA A 69 7.71 -2.78 16.55
CA ALA A 69 8.13 -2.57 17.94
C ALA A 69 6.98 -2.11 18.86
N ILE A 70 5.86 -1.66 18.33
CA ILE A 70 4.68 -1.27 19.12
C ILE A 70 4.09 -2.52 19.80
N ARG A 71 3.90 -2.43 21.11
CA ARG A 71 3.35 -3.53 21.92
C ARG A 71 1.92 -3.86 21.53
N GLN A 72 1.65 -5.15 21.36
CA GLN A 72 0.31 -5.66 21.06
C GLN A 72 -0.42 -6.10 22.32
N ALA A 73 -1.74 -5.89 22.37
CA ALA A 73 -2.61 -6.27 23.46
C ALA A 73 -3.38 -7.57 23.19
N HIS A 74 -3.61 -7.92 21.93
CA HIS A 74 -4.59 -8.93 21.56
C HIS A 74 -3.98 -10.08 20.77
N ALA A 75 -4.62 -11.25 20.87
CA ALA A 75 -4.42 -12.38 19.97
C ALA A 75 -4.72 -11.96 18.50
N PRO A 76 -4.37 -12.79 17.51
CA PRO A 76 -4.70 -12.48 16.12
C PRO A 76 -6.19 -12.20 15.94
N LEU A 77 -6.51 -11.02 15.38
CA LEU A 77 -7.88 -10.61 15.08
C LEU A 77 -8.29 -11.09 13.68
N PRO A 78 -9.59 -11.33 13.45
CA PRO A 78 -10.09 -11.64 12.12
C PRO A 78 -9.84 -10.44 11.19
N ARG A 79 -9.29 -10.73 10.00
CA ARG A 79 -9.02 -9.72 8.98
C ARG A 79 -10.25 -9.45 8.14
N VAL A 80 -10.60 -8.18 8.02
CA VAL A 80 -11.76 -7.71 7.25
C VAL A 80 -11.29 -6.86 6.08
N GLY A 81 -11.41 -7.39 4.86
CA GLY A 81 -11.04 -6.69 3.63
C GLY A 81 -12.07 -5.62 3.24
N ILE A 82 -11.62 -4.39 3.04
CA ILE A 82 -12.46 -3.29 2.56
C ILE A 82 -12.30 -3.21 1.06
N VAL A 83 -13.39 -3.49 0.33
CA VAL A 83 -13.48 -3.44 -1.13
C VAL A 83 -14.50 -2.42 -1.58
N GLY A 84 -14.39 -1.93 -2.80
CA GLY A 84 -15.31 -0.96 -3.36
C GLY A 84 -14.60 0.06 -4.27
N GLU A 85 -15.36 1.08 -4.66
CA GLU A 85 -14.89 2.19 -5.46
C GLU A 85 -13.81 2.99 -4.67
N ILE A 86 -12.85 3.57 -5.39
CA ILE A 86 -11.67 4.21 -4.80
C ILE A 86 -12.03 5.33 -3.81
N LEU A 87 -12.97 6.21 -4.16
CA LEU A 87 -13.40 7.29 -3.30
C LEU A 87 -14.02 6.76 -2.00
N LEU A 88 -14.92 5.80 -2.11
CA LEU A 88 -15.57 5.18 -0.94
C LEU A 88 -14.57 4.46 -0.04
N LYS A 89 -13.59 3.77 -0.60
CA LYS A 89 -12.58 3.06 0.21
C LYS A 89 -11.73 3.99 1.06
N TYR A 90 -11.31 5.12 0.52
CA TYR A 90 -10.30 5.97 1.16
C TYR A 90 -10.85 7.20 1.86
N HIS A 91 -12.13 7.54 1.66
CA HIS A 91 -12.74 8.73 2.27
C HIS A 91 -13.59 8.33 3.49
N PRO A 92 -13.16 8.64 4.72
CA PRO A 92 -13.84 8.20 5.93
C PRO A 92 -15.31 8.61 6.02
N ASP A 93 -15.63 9.83 5.60
CA ASP A 93 -17.00 10.33 5.66
C ASP A 93 -17.91 9.71 4.57
N ALA A 94 -17.32 9.32 3.43
CA ALA A 94 -18.07 8.66 2.37
C ALA A 94 -18.39 7.19 2.69
N ASN A 95 -17.61 6.54 3.55
CA ASN A 95 -17.78 5.14 3.93
C ASN A 95 -18.29 4.93 5.36
N ASN A 96 -18.87 5.97 5.98
CA ASN A 96 -19.40 5.91 7.34
C ASN A 96 -18.39 5.41 8.38
N GLN A 97 -17.11 5.81 8.26
CA GLN A 97 -16.07 5.42 9.21
C GLN A 97 -15.87 3.90 9.33
N VAL A 98 -16.04 3.15 8.25
CA VAL A 98 -16.03 1.67 8.23
C VAL A 98 -14.79 1.08 8.91
N ILE A 99 -13.62 1.70 8.73
CA ILE A 99 -12.37 1.26 9.38
C ILE A 99 -12.50 1.27 10.91
N ARG A 100 -13.08 2.34 11.46
CA ARG A 100 -13.31 2.47 12.90
C ARG A 100 -14.29 1.41 13.39
N HIS A 101 -15.41 1.22 12.71
CA HIS A 101 -16.38 0.20 13.09
C HIS A 101 -15.80 -1.22 13.07
N ILE A 102 -14.99 -1.57 12.06
CA ILE A 102 -14.31 -2.86 12.04
C ILE A 102 -13.42 -3.04 13.28
N MET A 103 -12.67 -2.01 13.68
CA MET A 103 -11.81 -2.07 14.85
C MET A 103 -12.62 -2.15 16.16
N GLU A 104 -13.72 -1.41 16.28
CA GLU A 104 -14.62 -1.43 17.43
C GLU A 104 -15.26 -2.82 17.62
N GLU A 105 -15.55 -3.53 16.53
CA GLU A 105 -16.06 -4.91 16.54
C GLU A 105 -14.96 -5.98 16.68
N GLY A 106 -13.71 -5.58 16.90
CA GLY A 106 -12.60 -6.50 17.14
C GLY A 106 -12.01 -7.13 15.86
N GLY A 107 -12.11 -6.46 14.72
CA GLY A 107 -11.50 -6.86 13.45
C GLY A 107 -10.24 -6.07 13.11
N GLU A 108 -9.33 -6.68 12.33
CA GLU A 108 -8.21 -5.99 11.69
C GLU A 108 -8.63 -5.53 10.29
N PRO A 109 -8.79 -4.20 10.04
CA PRO A 109 -9.16 -3.71 8.71
C PRO A 109 -8.02 -3.84 7.73
N VAL A 110 -8.30 -4.38 6.55
CA VAL A 110 -7.34 -4.53 5.46
C VAL A 110 -7.82 -3.72 4.27
N LEU A 111 -7.03 -2.72 3.90
CA LEU A 111 -7.28 -1.87 2.75
C LEU A 111 -6.25 -2.18 1.64
N THR A 112 -6.71 -2.23 0.39
CA THR A 112 -5.79 -2.41 -0.76
C THR A 112 -4.94 -1.17 -0.95
N ASP A 113 -3.72 -1.34 -1.46
CA ASP A 113 -2.84 -0.21 -1.76
C ASP A 113 -3.43 0.69 -2.86
N LEU A 114 -3.24 2.00 -2.75
CA LEU A 114 -3.65 2.95 -3.80
C LEU A 114 -2.87 2.69 -5.10
N MET A 115 -1.62 2.29 -4.97
CA MET A 115 -0.77 1.94 -6.11
C MET A 115 -1.28 0.71 -6.88
N ASP A 116 -1.99 -0.23 -6.24
CA ASP A 116 -2.63 -1.36 -6.93
C ASP A 116 -3.68 -0.88 -7.93
N PHE A 117 -4.46 0.14 -7.58
CA PHE A 117 -5.43 0.74 -8.49
C PHE A 117 -4.75 1.38 -9.71
N PHE A 118 -3.67 2.15 -9.51
CA PHE A 118 -2.93 2.73 -10.63
C PHE A 118 -2.30 1.67 -11.53
N LEU A 119 -1.73 0.63 -10.95
CA LEU A 119 -1.16 -0.49 -11.71
C LEU A 119 -2.24 -1.24 -12.52
N TYR A 120 -3.44 -1.39 -11.95
CA TYR A 120 -4.57 -1.97 -12.66
C TYR A 120 -4.95 -1.13 -13.89
N CYS A 121 -5.08 0.20 -13.74
CA CYS A 121 -5.33 1.09 -14.87
C CYS A 121 -4.24 1.05 -15.95
N LEU A 122 -2.98 0.89 -15.55
CA LEU A 122 -1.87 0.74 -16.51
C LEU A 122 -1.85 -0.63 -17.21
N LEU A 123 -2.41 -1.65 -16.56
CA LEU A 123 -2.46 -3.01 -17.13
C LEU A 123 -3.49 -3.14 -18.25
N ASP A 124 -4.57 -2.36 -18.21
CA ASP A 124 -5.69 -2.44 -19.14
C ASP A 124 -5.27 -2.29 -20.62
N PRO A 125 -4.51 -1.25 -21.06
CA PRO A 125 -4.04 -1.16 -22.46
C PRO A 125 -3.10 -2.31 -22.87
N VAL A 126 -2.33 -2.87 -21.92
CA VAL A 126 -1.46 -4.03 -22.17
C VAL A 126 -2.31 -5.28 -22.43
N TYR A 127 -3.37 -5.45 -21.66
CA TYR A 127 -4.32 -6.53 -21.83
C TYR A 127 -5.08 -6.42 -23.17
N LEU A 128 -5.61 -5.23 -23.48
CA LEU A 128 -6.33 -4.95 -24.74
C LEU A 128 -5.45 -5.22 -25.96
N TRP A 129 -4.19 -4.81 -25.92
CA TRP A 129 -3.25 -5.10 -27.02
C TRP A 129 -3.03 -6.60 -27.21
N ARG A 130 -2.86 -7.35 -26.12
CA ARG A 130 -2.58 -8.79 -26.20
C ARG A 130 -3.77 -9.64 -26.64
N HIS A 131 -4.99 -9.23 -26.30
CA HIS A 131 -6.16 -10.10 -26.42
C HIS A 131 -7.26 -9.55 -27.34
N MET A 132 -7.26 -8.25 -27.64
CA MET A 132 -8.33 -7.57 -28.37
C MET A 132 -7.84 -6.69 -29.51
N GLY A 133 -6.58 -6.81 -29.94
CA GLY A 133 -6.04 -6.04 -31.07
C GLY A 133 -5.86 -4.54 -30.78
N GLY A 134 -5.63 -4.16 -29.53
CA GLY A 134 -5.36 -2.79 -29.13
C GLY A 134 -4.06 -2.22 -29.70
N LYS A 135 -3.81 -0.92 -29.47
CA LYS A 135 -2.62 -0.23 -29.99
C LYS A 135 -1.34 -0.67 -29.26
N ALA A 136 -0.27 -1.00 -30.00
CA ALA A 136 0.99 -1.49 -29.45
C ALA A 136 1.76 -0.41 -28.65
N PHE A 137 1.78 0.84 -29.12
CA PHE A 137 2.57 1.90 -28.48
C PHE A 137 2.09 2.23 -27.05
N PRO A 138 0.78 2.46 -26.76
CA PRO A 138 0.30 2.61 -25.39
C PRO A 138 0.56 1.39 -24.53
N ALA A 139 0.42 0.19 -25.06
CA ALA A 139 0.71 -1.05 -24.34
C ALA A 139 2.17 -1.14 -23.91
N PHE A 140 3.10 -0.81 -24.78
CA PHE A 140 4.54 -0.82 -24.48
C PHE A 140 4.92 0.24 -23.43
N SER A 141 4.44 1.48 -23.59
CA SER A 141 4.72 2.55 -22.62
C SER A 141 4.18 2.23 -21.22
N ASN A 142 2.97 1.71 -21.12
CA ASN A 142 2.37 1.30 -19.86
C ASN A 142 3.10 0.09 -19.25
N TRP A 143 3.50 -0.88 -20.05
CA TRP A 143 4.32 -2.00 -19.57
C TRP A 143 5.63 -1.51 -18.95
N LEU A 144 6.31 -0.53 -19.54
CA LEU A 144 7.53 0.05 -18.98
C LEU A 144 7.28 0.77 -17.66
N LEU A 145 6.16 1.51 -17.55
CA LEU A 145 5.74 2.16 -16.31
C LEU A 145 5.43 1.13 -15.21
N ILE A 146 4.70 0.07 -15.53
CA ILE A 146 4.42 -1.03 -14.59
C ILE A 146 5.75 -1.62 -14.07
N LYS A 147 6.70 -1.93 -14.96
CA LYS A 147 8.01 -2.47 -14.55
C LYS A 147 8.75 -1.53 -13.60
N ARG A 148 8.72 -0.23 -13.88
CA ARG A 148 9.35 0.79 -13.03
C ARG A 148 8.70 0.86 -11.64
N ILE A 149 7.38 0.94 -11.58
CA ILE A 149 6.64 1.01 -10.32
C ILE A 149 6.84 -0.26 -9.50
N GLU A 150 6.77 -1.44 -10.14
CA GLU A 150 7.01 -2.72 -9.49
C GLU A 150 8.43 -2.84 -8.92
N SER A 151 9.43 -2.28 -9.60
CA SER A 151 10.81 -2.21 -9.09
C SER A 151 10.92 -1.35 -7.81
N LEU A 152 10.15 -0.27 -7.70
CA LEU A 152 10.07 0.52 -6.47
C LEU A 152 9.32 -0.24 -5.36
N ARG A 153 8.23 -0.95 -5.69
CA ARG A 153 7.47 -1.80 -4.77
C ARG A 153 8.28 -2.99 -4.23
N ASP A 154 9.33 -3.42 -4.94
CA ASP A 154 10.25 -4.46 -4.43
C ASP A 154 10.93 -4.04 -3.12
N ALA A 155 11.16 -2.74 -2.88
CA ALA A 155 11.67 -2.27 -1.60
C ALA A 155 10.65 -2.45 -0.47
N MET A 156 9.37 -2.21 -0.77
CA MET A 156 8.25 -2.41 0.14
C MET A 156 8.06 -3.91 0.45
N ARG A 157 8.05 -4.78 -0.57
CA ARG A 157 7.95 -6.23 -0.41
C ARG A 157 9.06 -6.78 0.49
N ARG A 158 10.33 -6.45 0.18
CA ARG A 158 11.48 -6.87 0.99
C ARG A 158 11.46 -6.35 2.42
N ALA A 159 10.89 -5.17 2.65
CA ALA A 159 10.75 -4.64 4.00
C ALA A 159 9.69 -5.40 4.82
N LEU A 160 8.65 -5.92 4.16
CA LEU A 160 7.56 -6.67 4.79
C LEU A 160 7.87 -8.17 4.96
N GLU A 161 8.89 -8.70 4.27
CA GLU A 161 9.30 -10.10 4.40
C GLU A 161 9.64 -10.46 5.85
N GLY A 162 9.05 -11.55 6.35
CA GLY A 162 9.23 -12.00 7.73
C GLY A 162 8.61 -11.11 8.80
N SER A 163 7.89 -10.06 8.42
CA SER A 163 7.13 -9.24 9.36
C SER A 163 5.72 -9.81 9.59
N ARG A 164 5.02 -9.29 10.60
CA ARG A 164 3.61 -9.65 10.88
C ARG A 164 2.62 -9.05 9.89
N PHE A 165 3.04 -8.08 9.11
CA PHE A 165 2.18 -7.34 8.19
C PHE A 165 1.91 -8.13 6.92
N LEU A 166 0.73 -7.88 6.31
CA LEU A 166 0.38 -8.53 5.05
C LEU A 166 1.38 -8.19 3.94
N PRO A 167 1.83 -9.18 3.17
CA PRO A 167 2.73 -8.93 2.04
C PRO A 167 2.03 -8.13 0.93
N VAL A 168 2.84 -7.51 0.08
CA VAL A 168 2.38 -6.83 -1.14
C VAL A 168 2.54 -7.74 -2.33
N SER A 169 1.44 -8.08 -2.99
CA SER A 169 1.44 -8.92 -4.19
C SER A 169 1.92 -8.15 -5.42
N ARG A 170 2.44 -8.85 -6.41
CA ARG A 170 2.69 -8.26 -7.74
C ARG A 170 1.40 -8.17 -8.53
N ILE A 171 1.23 -7.12 -9.31
CA ILE A 171 0.04 -6.96 -10.15
C ILE A 171 -0.13 -8.13 -11.14
N ALA A 172 0.98 -8.69 -11.64
CA ALA A 172 0.95 -9.85 -12.53
C ALA A 172 0.45 -11.13 -11.84
N ASP A 173 0.68 -11.29 -10.54
CA ASP A 173 0.21 -12.44 -9.76
C ASP A 173 -1.28 -12.30 -9.48
N LEU A 174 -1.74 -11.09 -9.11
CA LEU A 174 -3.15 -10.77 -8.95
C LEU A 174 -3.93 -10.99 -10.25
N ALA A 175 -3.41 -10.54 -11.39
CA ALA A 175 -4.03 -10.76 -12.70
C ALA A 175 -4.10 -12.24 -13.10
N ARG A 176 -3.18 -13.08 -12.63
CA ARG A 176 -3.22 -14.53 -12.87
C ARG A 176 -4.22 -15.26 -11.97
N SER A 177 -4.34 -14.85 -10.73
CA SER A 177 -5.28 -15.48 -9.78
C SER A 177 -6.75 -15.35 -10.22
N VAL A 178 -7.09 -14.24 -10.88
CA VAL A 178 -8.45 -14.02 -11.42
C VAL A 178 -8.75 -14.89 -12.64
N ARG A 179 -7.73 -15.36 -13.37
CA ARG A 179 -7.93 -16.24 -14.56
C ARG A 179 -8.16 -17.71 -14.22
N GLY A 180 -7.97 -18.09 -12.98
CA GLY A 180 -8.17 -19.47 -12.49
C GLY A 180 -9.57 -19.72 -11.94
N ILE A 181 -10.46 -18.73 -12.03
CA ILE A 181 -11.89 -18.82 -11.73
C ILE A 181 -12.65 -18.86 -13.05
#